data_ffec2a55e72fab424a59c8201bc20786
#
_entry.id   ffec2a55e72fab424a59c8201bc20786
#
_cell.length_a   1.000
_cell.length_b   1.000
_cell.length_c   1.000
_cell.angle_alpha   90.00
_cell.angle_beta   90.00
_cell.angle_gamma   90.00
#
_symmetry.space_group_name_H-M   'P 1'
#
loop_
_entity.id
_entity.type
_entity.pdbx_description
1 polymer ?
#
loop_
_entity_poly.entity_id
_entity_poly.type
_entity_poly.pdbx_seq_one_letter_code
_entity_poly.pdbx_strand_id
1 'polypeptide(L)'
;MSFNKIKEVIEDGDIVILYLNPNNMHPLEVKAKISNKKGKIIDNVFNTAYGAITVISLIGQKYGSKVKLTRGWAYVLQPTPELWTLILPHRTQIIYSPDISFIIHLMELKPGSIVIETGTSYAHTYYADTRTYSKEK
;
A
#
# COMPACT_ATOMS: atom_id res chain seq x y z
N MET A 1 -0.45 2.98 -9.26
CA MET A 1 -1.26 2.29 -8.25
C MET A 1 -2.66 2.87 -8.30
N SER A 2 -3.69 2.08 -8.49
CA SER A 2 -5.09 2.57 -8.51
C SER A 2 -5.81 2.01 -7.29
N PHE A 3 -6.35 2.88 -6.44
CA PHE A 3 -7.19 2.48 -5.30
C PHE A 3 -8.66 2.25 -5.72
N ASN A 4 -8.97 2.45 -7.00
CA ASN A 4 -10.34 2.48 -7.51
C ASN A 4 -10.95 1.11 -7.84
N LYS A 5 -10.14 0.05 -7.89
CA LYS A 5 -10.61 -1.31 -8.14
C LYS A 5 -10.53 -2.15 -6.87
N ILE A 6 -11.69 -2.56 -6.37
CA ILE A 6 -11.77 -3.60 -5.35
C ILE A 6 -11.50 -4.92 -6.07
N LYS A 7 -10.43 -5.61 -5.67
CA LYS A 7 -10.10 -6.95 -6.14
C LYS A 7 -10.43 -7.96 -5.05
N GLU A 8 -10.94 -9.12 -5.46
CA GLU A 8 -11.17 -10.22 -4.51
C GLU A 8 -9.93 -11.09 -4.31
N VAL A 9 -9.16 -11.27 -5.36
CA VAL A 9 -8.02 -12.21 -5.40
C VAL A 9 -6.74 -11.45 -5.72
N ILE A 10 -5.66 -11.88 -5.08
CA ILE A 10 -4.31 -11.32 -5.23
C ILE A 10 -3.66 -11.91 -6.49
N GLU A 11 -3.15 -11.05 -7.36
CA GLU A 11 -2.44 -11.38 -8.58
C GLU A 11 -0.96 -11.00 -8.50
N ASP A 12 -0.16 -11.56 -9.40
CA ASP A 12 1.26 -11.17 -9.54
C ASP A 12 1.38 -9.70 -9.95
N GLY A 13 2.24 -8.96 -9.28
CA GLY A 13 2.41 -7.52 -9.48
C GLY A 13 1.48 -6.64 -8.64
N ASP A 14 0.53 -7.21 -7.91
CA ASP A 14 -0.30 -6.44 -6.99
C ASP A 14 0.52 -5.94 -5.78
N ILE A 15 0.05 -4.85 -5.18
CA ILE A 15 0.56 -4.40 -3.89
C ILE A 15 -0.45 -4.81 -2.81
N VAL A 16 0.06 -5.44 -1.77
CA VAL A 16 -0.71 -5.86 -0.61
C VAL A 16 -0.14 -5.25 0.66
N ILE A 17 -0.95 -5.15 1.69
CA ILE A 17 -0.51 -4.77 3.03
C ILE A 17 -0.57 -6.01 3.91
N LEU A 18 0.59 -6.45 4.41
CA LEU A 18 0.68 -7.46 5.45
C LEU A 18 0.39 -6.79 6.80
N TYR A 19 -0.77 -7.06 7.36
CA TYR A 19 -1.22 -6.55 8.64
C TYR A 19 -0.96 -7.57 9.74
N LEU A 20 -0.05 -7.26 10.64
CA LEU A 20 0.24 -8.07 11.81
C LEU A 20 -0.48 -7.52 13.05
N ASN A 21 -0.41 -6.21 13.25
CA ASN A 21 -1.12 -5.45 14.28
C ASN A 21 -1.19 -3.97 13.87
N PRO A 22 -1.93 -3.10 14.59
CA PRO A 22 -2.09 -1.69 14.23
C PRO A 22 -0.77 -0.91 14.04
N ASN A 23 0.27 -1.29 14.78
CA ASN A 23 1.57 -0.63 14.75
C ASN A 23 2.59 -1.36 13.85
N ASN A 24 2.17 -2.45 13.19
CA ASN A 24 3.08 -3.27 12.40
C ASN A 24 2.38 -3.76 11.13
N MET A 25 2.46 -2.90 10.13
CA MET A 25 1.92 -3.12 8.79
C MET A 25 3.04 -2.92 7.77
N HIS A 26 3.10 -3.77 6.76
CA HIS A 26 4.14 -3.72 5.74
C HIS A 26 3.53 -3.73 4.35
N PRO A 27 3.83 -2.72 3.50
CA PRO A 27 3.50 -2.79 2.10
C PRO A 27 4.43 -3.79 1.41
N LEU A 28 3.87 -4.62 0.57
CA LEU A 28 4.59 -5.66 -0.16
C LEU A 28 4.10 -5.74 -1.60
N GLU A 29 5.02 -5.64 -2.56
CA GLU A 29 4.73 -5.94 -3.95
C GLU A 29 4.78 -7.46 -4.16
N VAL A 30 3.70 -8.01 -4.69
CA VAL A 30 3.55 -9.45 -4.93
C VAL A 30 4.29 -9.81 -6.22
N LYS A 31 5.61 -10.04 -6.08
CA LYS A 31 6.47 -10.59 -7.13
C LYS A 31 7.05 -11.91 -6.66
N ALA A 32 6.66 -12.97 -7.32
CA ALA A 32 7.10 -14.32 -6.94
C ALA A 32 8.63 -14.47 -6.94
N LYS A 33 9.30 -13.80 -7.86
CA LYS A 33 10.74 -13.88 -8.05
C LYS A 33 11.38 -12.49 -8.08
N ILE A 34 12.53 -12.37 -7.45
CA ILE A 34 13.35 -11.17 -7.47
C ILE A 34 14.76 -11.46 -7.95
N SER A 35 15.38 -10.50 -8.64
CA SER A 35 16.79 -10.60 -9.00
C SER A 35 17.66 -10.16 -7.85
N ASN A 36 18.60 -10.98 -7.44
CA ASN A 36 19.60 -10.61 -6.45
C ASN A 36 20.64 -9.65 -7.07
N LYS A 37 21.41 -8.94 -6.24
CA LYS A 37 22.53 -8.05 -6.63
C LYS A 37 23.55 -8.72 -7.60
N LYS A 38 23.60 -10.06 -7.64
CA LYS A 38 24.43 -10.86 -8.54
C LYS A 38 23.69 -11.31 -9.81
N GLY A 39 22.49 -10.81 -10.10
CA GLY A 39 21.70 -11.19 -11.28
C GLY A 39 21.05 -12.57 -11.20
N LYS A 40 21.16 -13.29 -10.07
CA LYS A 40 20.50 -14.58 -9.89
C LYS A 40 19.05 -14.40 -9.47
N ILE A 41 18.15 -15.11 -10.12
CA ILE A 41 16.73 -15.13 -9.78
C ILE A 41 16.54 -16.01 -8.55
N ILE A 42 15.93 -15.45 -7.50
CA ILE A 42 15.62 -16.15 -6.25
C ILE A 42 14.15 -15.94 -5.89
N ASP A 43 13.60 -16.85 -5.11
CA ASP A 43 12.26 -16.70 -4.58
C ASP A 43 12.18 -15.49 -3.63
N ASN A 44 11.13 -14.72 -3.79
CA ASN A 44 10.90 -13.56 -2.94
C ASN A 44 10.36 -14.02 -1.57
N VAL A 45 11.16 -13.81 -0.53
CA VAL A 45 10.80 -14.12 0.85
C VAL A 45 10.81 -12.84 1.66
N PHE A 46 9.68 -12.52 2.25
CA PHE A 46 9.53 -11.34 3.10
C PHE A 46 9.60 -11.73 4.58
N ASN A 47 10.47 -11.04 5.31
CA ASN A 47 10.70 -11.29 6.74
C ASN A 47 9.95 -10.28 7.59
N THR A 48 9.21 -10.76 8.58
CA THR A 48 8.50 -9.95 9.56
C THR A 48 8.91 -10.31 10.98
N ALA A 49 8.47 -9.54 11.97
CA ALA A 49 8.69 -9.85 13.38
C ALA A 49 8.10 -11.22 13.80
N TYR A 50 7.04 -11.69 13.12
CA TYR A 50 6.38 -12.98 13.37
C TYR A 50 6.83 -14.10 12.41
N GLY A 51 7.94 -13.88 11.71
CA GLY A 51 8.53 -14.86 10.81
C GLY A 51 8.47 -14.46 9.35
N ALA A 52 8.88 -15.39 8.49
CA ALA A 52 8.98 -15.20 7.05
C ALA A 52 7.73 -15.71 6.31
N ILE A 53 7.46 -15.11 5.16
CA ILE A 53 6.48 -15.59 4.19
C ILE A 53 7.09 -15.60 2.80
N THR A 54 6.86 -16.65 2.05
CA THR A 54 7.20 -16.71 0.64
C THR A 54 6.13 -15.97 -0.16
N VAL A 55 6.52 -14.94 -0.89
CA VAL A 55 5.55 -14.03 -1.54
C VAL A 55 4.68 -14.74 -2.57
N ILE A 56 5.19 -15.78 -3.23
CA ILE A 56 4.41 -16.59 -4.18
C ILE A 56 3.18 -17.23 -3.53
N SER A 57 3.20 -17.52 -2.22
CA SER A 57 2.07 -18.12 -1.52
C SER A 57 0.88 -17.19 -1.36
N LEU A 58 1.05 -15.90 -1.64
CA LEU A 58 -0.01 -14.89 -1.61
C LEU A 58 -0.84 -14.86 -2.89
N ILE A 59 -0.26 -15.31 -4.01
CA ILE A 59 -0.94 -15.31 -5.30
C ILE A 59 -2.11 -16.30 -5.25
N GLY A 60 -3.29 -15.85 -5.68
CA GLY A 60 -4.52 -16.63 -5.63
C GLY A 60 -5.25 -16.60 -4.28
N GLN A 61 -4.68 -16.00 -3.24
CA GLN A 61 -5.36 -15.78 -1.98
C GLN A 61 -6.37 -14.63 -2.09
N LYS A 62 -7.41 -14.66 -1.27
CA LYS A 62 -8.36 -13.55 -1.18
C LYS A 62 -7.81 -12.43 -0.31
N TYR A 63 -8.06 -11.19 -0.71
CA TYR A 63 -7.84 -10.06 0.18
C TYR A 63 -8.68 -10.20 1.45
N GLY A 64 -8.15 -9.79 2.60
CA GLY A 64 -8.74 -9.99 3.92
C GLY A 64 -8.48 -11.38 4.52
N SER A 65 -7.85 -12.29 3.79
CA SER A 65 -7.55 -13.63 4.31
C SER A 65 -6.39 -13.63 5.29
N LYS A 66 -6.40 -14.63 6.17
CA LYS A 66 -5.35 -14.90 7.14
C LYS A 66 -4.31 -15.82 6.51
N VAL A 67 -3.06 -15.38 6.49
CA VAL A 67 -1.93 -16.15 5.96
C VAL A 67 -0.98 -16.57 7.06
N LYS A 68 -0.43 -17.77 6.92
CA LYS A 68 0.50 -18.34 7.91
C LYS A 68 1.92 -17.85 7.63
N LEU A 69 2.58 -17.38 8.67
CA LEU A 69 4.01 -17.08 8.70
C LEU A 69 4.76 -18.23 9.38
N THR A 70 6.08 -18.21 9.37
CA THR A 70 6.88 -19.28 10.01
C THR A 70 6.69 -19.36 11.53
N ARG A 71 6.38 -18.25 12.21
CA ARG A 71 6.18 -18.19 13.66
C ARG A 71 4.84 -17.58 14.08
N GLY A 72 3.96 -17.27 13.13
CA GLY A 72 2.71 -16.61 13.43
C GLY A 72 1.80 -16.53 12.21
N TRP A 73 1.05 -15.46 12.14
CA TRP A 73 0.11 -15.20 11.05
C TRP A 73 -0.03 -13.69 10.80
N ALA A 74 -0.53 -13.35 9.63
CA ALA A 74 -0.87 -11.99 9.24
C ALA A 74 -2.18 -11.98 8.46
N TYR A 75 -2.83 -10.84 8.35
CA TYR A 75 -3.86 -10.61 7.35
C TYR A 75 -3.25 -9.95 6.12
N VAL A 76 -3.77 -10.32 4.94
CA VAL A 76 -3.37 -9.68 3.68
C VAL A 76 -4.47 -8.74 3.24
N LEU A 77 -4.23 -7.45 3.35
CA LEU A 77 -5.21 -6.42 3.07
C LEU A 77 -4.94 -5.75 1.72
N GLN A 78 -6.02 -5.34 1.07
CA GLN A 78 -5.92 -4.46 -0.09
C GLN A 78 -5.49 -3.06 0.39
N PRO A 79 -4.56 -2.40 -0.29
CA PRO A 79 -4.20 -1.02 0.03
C PRO A 79 -5.44 -0.11 -0.12
N THR A 80 -5.74 0.62 0.93
CA THR A 80 -6.65 1.76 0.89
C THR A 80 -5.84 3.04 1.12
N PRO A 81 -6.33 4.21 0.74
CA PRO A 81 -5.62 5.46 1.02
C PRO A 81 -5.30 5.65 2.49
N GLU A 82 -6.22 5.29 3.38
CA GLU A 82 -6.04 5.40 4.83
C GLU A 82 -4.92 4.49 5.32
N LEU A 83 -4.95 3.21 4.94
CA LEU A 83 -3.90 2.26 5.29
C LEU A 83 -2.56 2.64 4.67
N TRP A 84 -2.58 3.15 3.44
CA TRP A 84 -1.37 3.60 2.74
C TRP A 84 -0.72 4.76 3.47
N THR A 85 -1.48 5.76 3.89
CA THR A 85 -0.99 6.90 4.66
C THR A 85 -0.33 6.47 5.98
N LEU A 86 -0.89 5.45 6.65
CA LEU A 86 -0.36 4.93 7.91
C LEU A 86 0.99 4.19 7.77
N ILE A 87 1.26 3.60 6.59
CA ILE A 87 2.46 2.78 6.36
C ILE A 87 3.55 3.50 5.58
N LEU A 88 3.31 4.72 5.12
CA LEU A 88 4.33 5.50 4.41
C LEU A 88 5.53 5.77 5.31
N PRO A 89 6.76 5.56 4.79
CA PRO A 89 7.96 5.91 5.55
C PRO A 89 8.04 7.43 5.72
N HIS A 90 8.10 7.86 6.97
CA HIS A 90 8.27 9.27 7.35
C HIS A 90 9.66 9.78 6.95
N ARG A 91 9.82 10.29 5.75
CA ARG A 91 11.10 10.86 5.27
C ARG A 91 11.22 12.35 5.51
N THR A 92 10.10 13.02 5.71
CA THR A 92 9.97 14.48 5.90
C THR A 92 8.78 14.78 6.79
N GLN A 93 8.45 16.08 6.99
CA GLN A 93 7.23 16.48 7.66
C GLN A 93 6.01 15.93 6.93
N ILE A 94 5.11 15.31 7.67
CA ILE A 94 3.88 14.72 7.15
C ILE A 94 2.70 15.61 7.46
N ILE A 95 1.76 15.70 6.53
CA ILE A 95 0.44 16.25 6.76
C ILE A 95 -0.46 15.11 7.26
N TYR A 96 -1.12 15.32 8.39
CA TYR A 96 -2.03 14.33 8.97
C TYR A 96 -3.42 14.43 8.36
N SER A 97 -4.20 13.36 8.47
CA SER A 97 -5.54 13.26 7.86
C SER A 97 -6.48 14.42 8.21
N PRO A 98 -6.52 15.00 9.43
CA PRO A 98 -7.32 16.18 9.70
C PRO A 98 -6.92 17.40 8.87
N ASP A 99 -5.61 17.63 8.72
CA ASP A 99 -5.08 18.75 7.93
C ASP A 99 -5.37 18.56 6.44
N ILE A 100 -5.26 17.33 5.94
CA ILE A 100 -5.61 16.99 4.56
C ILE A 100 -7.08 17.27 4.30
N SER A 101 -7.97 16.84 5.19
CA SER A 101 -9.41 17.08 5.08
C SER A 101 -9.72 18.57 5.08
N PHE A 102 -9.02 19.34 5.91
CA PHE A 102 -9.18 20.79 5.98
C PHE A 102 -8.72 21.49 4.70
N ILE A 103 -7.58 21.06 4.14
CA ILE A 103 -7.06 21.58 2.86
C ILE A 103 -8.03 21.29 1.73
N ILE A 104 -8.54 20.05 1.63
CA ILE A 104 -9.52 19.64 0.61
C ILE A 104 -10.76 20.51 0.71
N HIS A 105 -11.24 20.77 1.92
CA HIS A 105 -12.40 21.62 2.17
C HIS A 105 -12.13 23.09 1.80
N LEU A 106 -11.01 23.66 2.23
CA LEU A 106 -10.60 25.04 1.92
C LEU A 106 -10.44 25.28 0.41
N MET A 107 -9.87 24.32 -0.28
CA MET A 107 -9.65 24.39 -1.73
C MET A 107 -10.89 24.00 -2.54
N GLU A 108 -11.98 23.63 -1.88
CA GLU A 108 -13.22 23.16 -2.51
C GLU A 108 -13.00 22.06 -3.55
N LEU A 109 -12.07 21.15 -3.27
CA LEU A 109 -11.72 20.07 -4.20
C LEU A 109 -12.91 19.12 -4.38
N LYS A 110 -13.19 18.80 -5.64
CA LYS A 110 -14.32 17.95 -6.06
C LYS A 110 -13.83 16.89 -7.03
N PRO A 111 -14.59 15.81 -7.25
CA PRO A 111 -14.29 14.85 -8.30
C PRO A 111 -14.09 15.54 -9.66
N GLY A 112 -12.93 15.36 -10.26
CA GLY A 112 -12.55 16.01 -11.51
C GLY A 112 -11.80 17.34 -11.36
N SER A 113 -11.51 17.81 -10.14
CA SER A 113 -10.63 18.97 -9.92
C SER A 113 -9.22 18.66 -10.42
N ILE A 114 -8.57 19.67 -11.01
CA ILE A 114 -7.17 19.61 -11.41
C ILE A 114 -6.35 20.28 -10.32
N VAL A 115 -5.41 19.54 -9.73
CA VAL A 115 -4.54 20.03 -8.64
C VAL A 115 -3.10 19.99 -9.13
N ILE A 116 -2.36 21.07 -8.90
CA ILE A 116 -0.92 21.12 -9.11
C ILE A 116 -0.25 21.20 -7.75
N GLU A 117 0.63 20.24 -7.48
CA GLU A 117 1.42 20.18 -6.26
C GLU A 117 2.90 20.32 -6.60
N THR A 118 3.64 21.05 -5.76
CA THR A 118 5.10 21.16 -5.85
C THR A 118 5.71 20.80 -4.51
N GLY A 119 6.74 19.98 -4.53
CA GLY A 119 7.42 19.52 -3.31
C GLY A 119 7.17 18.04 -3.05
N THR A 120 8.12 17.22 -3.41
CA THR A 120 8.02 15.73 -3.45
C THR A 120 7.66 15.09 -2.11
N SER A 121 7.74 15.82 -1.00
CA SER A 121 7.50 15.29 0.34
C SER A 121 6.03 14.99 0.62
N TYR A 122 5.13 15.68 -0.04
CA TYR A 122 3.69 15.67 0.25
C TYR A 122 2.86 14.90 -0.80
N ALA A 123 3.41 14.68 -1.99
CA ALA A 123 2.72 14.04 -3.11
C ALA A 123 2.07 12.69 -2.74
N HIS A 124 2.75 11.89 -1.91
CA HIS A 124 2.23 10.59 -1.49
C HIS A 124 0.99 10.68 -0.61
N THR A 125 0.86 11.73 0.18
CA THR A 125 -0.28 11.91 1.09
C THR A 125 -1.53 12.35 0.32
N TYR A 126 -1.37 13.23 -0.66
CA TYR A 126 -2.47 13.66 -1.53
C TYR A 126 -3.03 12.51 -2.38
N TYR A 127 -2.16 11.65 -2.91
CA TYR A 127 -2.60 10.48 -3.68
C TYR A 127 -3.43 9.50 -2.87
N ALA A 128 -3.22 9.42 -1.57
CA ALA A 128 -4.00 8.55 -0.71
C ALA A 128 -5.44 9.04 -0.57
N ASP A 129 -5.67 10.34 -0.43
CA ASP A 129 -7.00 10.91 -0.19
C ASP A 129 -7.77 11.33 -1.46
N THR A 130 -7.09 11.43 -2.60
CA THR A 130 -7.71 11.81 -3.88
C THR A 130 -8.38 10.69 -4.64
N ARG A 131 -8.72 9.55 -4.00
CA ARG A 131 -9.54 8.48 -4.59
C ARG A 131 -10.73 8.98 -5.38
N THR A 132 -11.32 10.03 -4.88
CA THR A 132 -12.55 10.62 -5.40
C THR A 132 -12.30 11.55 -6.59
N TYR A 133 -11.03 11.92 -6.86
CA TYR A 133 -10.70 13.04 -7.73
C TYR A 133 -9.91 12.67 -9.00
N SER A 134 -9.37 11.46 -9.08
CA SER A 134 -8.69 11.02 -10.30
C SER A 134 -9.66 10.26 -11.21
N LYS A 135 -10.18 10.91 -12.23
CA LYS A 135 -10.61 10.21 -13.44
C LYS A 135 -9.40 10.08 -14.34
N GLU A 136 -8.90 8.87 -14.49
CA GLU A 136 -8.06 8.54 -15.63
C GLU A 136 -8.88 8.74 -16.91
N LYS A 137 -8.33 9.52 -17.83
CA LYS A 137 -8.71 9.50 -19.23
C LYS A 137 -7.93 8.43 -19.95
#